data_1dbfe865cfea77d73a4555f1f2c88ccc
#
_entry.id   1dbfe865cfea77d73a4555f1f2c88ccc
#
_cell.length_a   1.000
_cell.length_b   1.000
_cell.length_c   1.000
_cell.angle_alpha   90.00
_cell.angle_beta   90.00
_cell.angle_gamma   90.00
#
_symmetry.space_group_name_H-M   'P 1'
#
loop_
_entity.id
_entity.type
_entity.pdbx_description
1 polymer ?
#
loop_
_entity_poly.entity_id
_entity_poly.type
_entity_poly.pdbx_seq_one_letter_code
_entity_poly.pdbx_strand_id
1 'polypeptide(L)'
;CRSTRRKNNEVKLKMVYHVQFPGLGLDLTVNRVALAIGGFNIYWYGVIIAAGMLLAMLYAFRNAVDYGIDSDRLVDVVAIGTVMAIVCARIYYVAMAPFAYQSLWEMIDIRKGGIAIYGEVIGAFVFGALAAKWRKVPLLPLFDLVSLGFLIGQGIGRWGNFVNQEAFGTNTTLPWG
;
A
#
# COMPACT_ATOMS: atom_id res chain seq x y z
N CYS A 1 38.06 -4.10 -2.27
CA CYS A 1 37.46 -3.64 -3.54
C CYS A 1 36.71 -4.76 -4.31
N ARG A 2 37.20 -6.02 -4.33
CA ARG A 2 36.51 -7.16 -5.00
C ARG A 2 35.23 -7.62 -4.25
N SER A 3 35.23 -7.60 -2.92
CA SER A 3 34.12 -8.04 -2.07
C SER A 3 32.90 -7.08 -2.18
N THR A 4 33.16 -5.78 -2.23
CA THR A 4 32.09 -4.75 -2.34
C THR A 4 31.42 -4.79 -3.72
N ARG A 5 32.21 -5.06 -4.78
CA ARG A 5 31.69 -5.19 -6.15
C ARG A 5 30.83 -6.44 -6.33
N ARG A 6 31.18 -7.53 -5.65
CA ARG A 6 30.41 -8.80 -5.67
C ARG A 6 29.08 -8.63 -4.93
N LYS A 7 29.07 -8.00 -3.73
CA LYS A 7 27.86 -7.68 -2.99
C LYS A 7 26.93 -6.74 -3.77
N ASN A 8 27.46 -5.72 -4.44
CA ASN A 8 26.66 -4.81 -5.25
C ASN A 8 26.05 -5.51 -6.49
N ASN A 9 26.74 -6.46 -7.09
CA ASN A 9 26.19 -7.25 -8.19
C ASN A 9 25.12 -8.25 -7.71
N GLU A 10 25.31 -8.88 -6.56
CA GLU A 10 24.29 -9.78 -5.96
C GLU A 10 23.04 -9.01 -5.53
N VAL A 11 23.20 -7.80 -5.01
CA VAL A 11 22.06 -6.91 -4.67
C VAL A 11 21.34 -6.45 -5.93
N LYS A 12 22.06 -6.11 -7.01
CA LYS A 12 21.43 -5.77 -8.31
C LYS A 12 20.68 -6.95 -8.92
N LEU A 13 21.22 -8.17 -8.84
CA LEU A 13 20.56 -9.37 -9.33
C LEU A 13 19.28 -9.71 -8.57
N LYS A 14 19.18 -9.36 -7.28
CA LYS A 14 17.97 -9.53 -6.46
C LYS A 14 16.86 -8.49 -6.72
N MET A 15 17.12 -7.46 -7.55
CA MET A 15 16.17 -6.38 -7.83
C MET A 15 15.52 -6.50 -9.22
N VAL A 16 15.94 -7.47 -10.03
CA VAL A 16 15.44 -7.69 -11.38
C VAL A 16 14.82 -9.08 -11.45
N TYR A 17 13.59 -9.15 -11.91
CA TYR A 17 12.85 -10.38 -12.12
C TYR A 17 12.57 -10.60 -13.60
N HIS A 18 12.63 -11.85 -14.03
CA HIS A 18 12.19 -12.29 -15.34
C HIS A 18 10.79 -12.90 -15.20
N VAL A 19 9.83 -12.30 -15.85
CA VAL A 19 8.43 -12.75 -15.87
C VAL A 19 8.12 -13.23 -17.25
N GLN A 20 7.77 -14.51 -17.38
CA GLN A 20 7.51 -15.16 -18.65
C GLN A 20 6.03 -15.53 -18.76
N PHE A 21 5.44 -15.22 -19.89
CA PHE A 21 4.11 -15.66 -20.29
C PHE A 21 4.25 -16.59 -21.51
N PRO A 22 4.49 -17.90 -21.29
CA PRO A 22 4.84 -18.82 -22.37
C PRO A 22 3.77 -18.90 -23.47
N GLY A 23 2.49 -18.83 -23.08
CA GLY A 23 1.37 -18.87 -24.01
C GLY A 23 1.24 -17.62 -24.90
N LEU A 24 1.82 -16.49 -24.47
CA LEU A 24 1.83 -15.23 -25.23
C LEU A 24 3.18 -14.94 -25.88
N GLY A 25 4.21 -15.76 -25.62
CA GLY A 25 5.57 -15.53 -26.10
C GLY A 25 6.22 -14.26 -25.54
N LEU A 26 5.77 -13.78 -24.36
CA LEU A 26 6.28 -12.57 -23.74
C LEU A 26 7.30 -12.92 -22.65
N ASP A 27 8.45 -12.25 -22.68
CA ASP A 27 9.47 -12.27 -21.62
C ASP A 27 9.72 -10.83 -21.17
N LEU A 28 9.34 -10.52 -19.94
CA LEU A 28 9.42 -9.19 -19.38
C LEU A 28 10.49 -9.16 -18.28
N THR A 29 11.35 -8.18 -18.36
CA THR A 29 12.33 -7.90 -17.31
C THR A 29 11.82 -6.79 -16.41
N VAL A 30 11.43 -7.14 -15.18
CA VAL A 30 10.85 -6.21 -14.20
C VAL A 30 11.91 -5.81 -13.18
N ASN A 31 12.20 -4.51 -13.10
CA ASN A 31 13.09 -3.94 -12.09
C ASN A 31 12.25 -3.33 -10.96
N ARG A 32 12.50 -3.72 -9.71
CA ARG A 32 11.79 -3.16 -8.54
C ARG A 32 12.14 -1.71 -8.25
N VAL A 33 13.33 -1.25 -8.64
CA VAL A 33 13.81 0.10 -8.36
C VAL A 33 13.35 1.03 -9.46
N ALA A 34 12.55 2.04 -9.11
CA ALA A 34 12.12 3.10 -10.00
C ALA A 34 13.23 4.13 -10.20
N LEU A 35 13.86 4.55 -9.11
CA LEU A 35 14.88 5.59 -9.12
C LEU A 35 15.87 5.38 -7.98
N ALA A 36 17.16 5.56 -8.27
CA ALA A 36 18.23 5.52 -7.27
C ALA A 36 18.95 6.88 -7.23
N ILE A 37 18.82 7.60 -6.10
CA ILE A 37 19.44 8.94 -5.92
C ILE A 37 20.27 8.90 -4.64
N GLY A 38 21.56 9.20 -4.72
CA GLY A 38 22.43 9.42 -3.56
C GLY A 38 22.46 8.27 -2.55
N GLY A 39 22.28 7.00 -3.01
CA GLY A 39 22.23 5.83 -2.13
C GLY A 39 20.84 5.46 -1.61
N PHE A 40 19.81 6.27 -1.88
CA PHE A 40 18.41 5.95 -1.61
C PHE A 40 17.76 5.31 -2.84
N ASN A 41 17.11 4.16 -2.65
CA ASN A 41 16.33 3.50 -3.70
C ASN A 41 14.85 3.80 -3.50
N ILE A 42 14.24 4.39 -4.51
CA ILE A 42 12.77 4.54 -4.61
C ILE A 42 12.26 3.33 -5.37
N TYR A 43 11.35 2.59 -4.78
CA TYR A 43 10.78 1.38 -5.36
C TYR A 43 9.49 1.68 -6.11
N TRP A 44 9.29 1.04 -7.26
CA TRP A 44 8.05 1.15 -8.03
C TRP A 44 6.80 0.84 -7.22
N TYR A 45 6.89 -0.11 -6.30
CA TYR A 45 5.79 -0.42 -5.39
C TYR A 45 5.29 0.82 -4.66
N GLY A 46 6.18 1.56 -4.04
CA GLY A 46 5.82 2.79 -3.33
C GLY A 46 5.24 3.87 -4.25
N VAL A 47 5.78 4.02 -5.47
CA VAL A 47 5.28 4.98 -6.46
C VAL A 47 3.87 4.60 -6.91
N ILE A 48 3.62 3.32 -7.20
CA ILE A 48 2.32 2.81 -7.65
C ILE A 48 1.27 2.97 -6.54
N ILE A 49 1.61 2.61 -5.30
CA ILE A 49 0.70 2.77 -4.15
C ILE A 49 0.38 4.25 -3.91
N ALA A 50 1.39 5.13 -3.95
CA ALA A 50 1.17 6.57 -3.81
C ALA A 50 0.28 7.13 -4.91
N ALA A 51 0.49 6.72 -6.17
CA ALA A 51 -0.35 7.10 -7.29
C ALA A 51 -1.79 6.60 -7.13
N GLY A 52 -1.98 5.36 -6.70
CA GLY A 52 -3.30 4.79 -6.41
C GLY A 52 -4.03 5.54 -5.32
N MET A 53 -3.34 5.89 -4.24
CA MET A 53 -3.88 6.70 -3.14
C MET A 53 -4.28 8.10 -3.63
N LEU A 54 -3.41 8.77 -4.40
CA LEU A 54 -3.71 10.10 -4.94
C LEU A 54 -4.93 10.08 -5.87
N LEU A 55 -5.06 9.06 -6.72
CA LEU A 55 -6.23 8.91 -7.60
C LEU A 55 -7.50 8.62 -6.82
N ALA A 56 -7.44 7.77 -5.78
CA ALA A 56 -8.56 7.50 -4.90
C ALA A 56 -9.00 8.78 -4.15
N MET A 57 -8.05 9.56 -3.63
CA MET A 57 -8.33 10.83 -2.98
C MET A 57 -8.92 11.85 -3.97
N LEU A 58 -8.35 11.97 -5.16
CA LEU A 58 -8.86 12.87 -6.20
C LEU A 58 -10.30 12.52 -6.58
N TYR A 59 -10.60 11.22 -6.72
CA TYR A 59 -11.96 10.74 -6.94
C TYR A 59 -12.88 11.16 -5.78
N ALA A 60 -12.47 10.86 -4.53
CA ALA A 60 -13.27 11.14 -3.36
C ALA A 60 -13.59 12.65 -3.22
N PHE A 61 -12.58 13.51 -3.36
CA PHE A 61 -12.78 14.96 -3.22
C PHE A 61 -13.60 15.57 -4.36
N ARG A 62 -13.47 15.06 -5.59
CA ARG A 62 -14.27 15.55 -6.72
C ARG A 62 -15.75 15.18 -6.60
N ASN A 63 -16.03 14.03 -6.04
CA ASN A 63 -17.41 13.52 -5.94
C ASN A 63 -18.04 13.75 -4.56
N ALA A 64 -17.31 14.29 -3.58
CA ALA A 64 -17.82 14.49 -2.21
C ALA A 64 -19.16 15.23 -2.16
N VAL A 65 -19.30 16.27 -2.97
CA VAL A 65 -20.51 17.11 -3.02
C VAL A 65 -21.74 16.31 -3.51
N ASP A 66 -21.55 15.42 -4.48
CA ASP A 66 -22.60 14.55 -5.02
C ASP A 66 -23.14 13.57 -3.96
N TYR A 67 -22.30 13.23 -2.98
CA TYR A 67 -22.65 12.42 -1.83
C TYR A 67 -23.14 13.24 -0.62
N GLY A 68 -23.33 14.56 -0.80
CA GLY A 68 -23.74 15.47 0.27
C GLY A 68 -22.69 15.67 1.36
N ILE A 69 -21.42 15.48 1.02
CA ILE A 69 -20.29 15.59 1.94
C ILE A 69 -19.53 16.88 1.62
N ASP A 70 -19.31 17.68 2.65
CA ASP A 70 -18.45 18.86 2.57
C ASP A 70 -16.97 18.43 2.43
N SER A 71 -16.27 18.99 1.45
CA SER A 71 -14.90 18.59 1.13
C SER A 71 -13.90 18.86 2.27
N ASP A 72 -14.06 19.96 3.02
CA ASP A 72 -13.16 20.28 4.12
C ASP A 72 -13.34 19.29 5.28
N ARG A 73 -14.58 18.89 5.54
CA ARG A 73 -14.86 17.85 6.54
C ARG A 73 -14.34 16.49 6.10
N LEU A 74 -14.42 16.19 4.80
CA LEU A 74 -13.85 14.95 4.25
C LEU A 74 -12.34 14.89 4.43
N VAL A 75 -11.62 16.02 4.25
CA VAL A 75 -10.17 16.10 4.49
C VAL A 75 -9.83 15.66 5.91
N ASP A 76 -10.54 16.19 6.91
CA ASP A 76 -10.30 15.84 8.31
C ASP A 76 -10.56 14.35 8.58
N VAL A 77 -11.67 13.82 8.04
CA VAL A 77 -12.01 12.40 8.20
C VAL A 77 -10.97 11.50 7.57
N VAL A 78 -10.52 11.82 6.36
CA VAL A 78 -9.48 11.06 5.65
C VAL A 78 -8.14 11.15 6.39
N ALA A 79 -7.75 12.34 6.85
CA ALA A 79 -6.50 12.52 7.59
C ALA A 79 -6.47 11.72 8.90
N ILE A 80 -7.53 11.83 9.71
CA ILE A 80 -7.65 11.07 10.96
C ILE A 80 -7.70 9.58 10.69
N GLY A 81 -8.53 9.15 9.73
CA GLY A 81 -8.65 7.75 9.34
C GLY A 81 -7.32 7.15 8.90
N THR A 82 -6.55 7.87 8.08
CA THR A 82 -5.24 7.41 7.58
C THR A 82 -4.21 7.29 8.70
N VAL A 83 -4.09 8.30 9.56
CA VAL A 83 -3.15 8.25 10.69
C VAL A 83 -3.49 7.10 11.63
N MET A 84 -4.76 6.95 11.97
CA MET A 84 -5.20 5.88 12.86
C MET A 84 -5.11 4.50 12.23
N ALA A 85 -5.31 4.39 10.91
CA ALA A 85 -5.07 3.16 10.17
C ALA A 85 -3.62 2.67 10.33
N ILE A 86 -2.65 3.56 10.16
CA ILE A 86 -1.21 3.23 10.33
C ILE A 86 -0.92 2.81 11.78
N VAL A 87 -1.45 3.54 12.76
CA VAL A 87 -1.27 3.21 14.18
C VAL A 87 -1.86 1.83 14.50
N CYS A 88 -3.10 1.58 14.07
CA CYS A 88 -3.77 0.30 14.30
C CYS A 88 -3.09 -0.86 13.56
N ALA A 89 -2.57 -0.61 12.35
CA ALA A 89 -1.81 -1.59 11.59
C ALA A 89 -0.55 -2.03 12.35
N ARG A 90 0.13 -1.09 12.99
CA ARG A 90 1.30 -1.39 13.82
C ARG A 90 0.92 -2.11 15.11
N ILE A 91 -0.09 -1.64 15.81
CA ILE A 91 -0.59 -2.29 17.04
C ILE A 91 -0.97 -3.74 16.75
N TYR A 92 -1.74 -3.97 15.69
CA TYR A 92 -2.15 -5.31 15.29
C TYR A 92 -0.95 -6.21 14.97
N TYR A 93 0.01 -5.69 14.22
CA TYR A 93 1.23 -6.44 13.89
C TYR A 93 2.02 -6.83 15.14
N VAL A 94 2.21 -5.89 16.06
CA VAL A 94 2.93 -6.14 17.34
C VAL A 94 2.19 -7.15 18.20
N ALA A 95 0.86 -7.06 18.28
CA ALA A 95 0.04 -7.98 19.07
C ALA A 95 0.03 -9.41 18.51
N MET A 96 0.16 -9.56 17.19
CA MET A 96 0.16 -10.86 16.51
C MET A 96 1.56 -11.40 16.21
N ALA A 97 2.62 -10.68 16.60
CA ALA A 97 3.99 -11.10 16.34
C ALA A 97 4.31 -12.41 17.09
N PRO A 98 4.89 -13.43 16.42
CA PRO A 98 5.25 -14.70 17.02
C PRO A 98 6.54 -14.64 17.85
N PHE A 99 7.14 -13.45 17.99
CA PHE A 99 8.40 -13.22 18.70
C PHE A 99 8.24 -12.07 19.71
N ALA A 100 9.10 -12.09 20.75
CA ALA A 100 9.12 -11.04 21.76
C ALA A 100 9.96 -9.84 21.28
N TYR A 101 9.45 -8.63 21.45
CA TYR A 101 10.19 -7.40 21.24
C TYR A 101 11.13 -7.13 22.43
N GLN A 102 12.33 -6.67 22.14
CA GLN A 102 13.34 -6.40 23.17
C GLN A 102 13.19 -4.99 23.79
N SER A 103 12.53 -4.07 23.10
CA SER A 103 12.31 -2.70 23.56
C SER A 103 11.02 -2.09 23.03
N LEU A 104 10.47 -1.10 23.76
CA LEU A 104 9.32 -0.31 23.32
C LEU A 104 9.62 0.45 22.02
N TRP A 105 10.87 0.86 21.82
CA TRP A 105 11.28 1.54 20.58
C TRP A 105 11.16 0.63 19.37
N GLU A 106 11.53 -0.62 19.52
CA GLU A 106 11.38 -1.61 18.45
C GLU A 106 9.91 -1.88 18.10
N MET A 107 9.00 -1.79 19.08
CA MET A 107 7.55 -1.91 18.86
C MET A 107 6.97 -0.73 18.07
N ILE A 108 7.58 0.45 18.13
CA ILE A 108 7.10 1.66 17.45
C ILE A 108 7.78 1.87 16.08
N ASP A 109 9.00 1.34 15.87
CA ASP A 109 9.76 1.55 14.66
C ASP A 109 9.15 0.81 13.45
N ILE A 110 8.46 1.57 12.58
CA ILE A 110 7.85 1.07 11.34
C ILE A 110 8.81 1.07 10.13
N ARG A 111 10.03 1.62 10.27
CA ARG A 111 10.97 1.77 9.16
C ARG A 111 11.50 0.45 8.63
N LYS A 112 11.48 -0.58 9.46
CA LYS A 112 11.88 -1.95 9.10
C LYS A 112 10.70 -2.79 8.59
N GLY A 113 9.54 -2.18 8.36
CA GLY A 113 8.31 -2.88 8.05
C GLY A 113 7.52 -3.29 9.30
N GLY A 114 6.64 -4.27 9.16
CA GLY A 114 5.81 -4.76 10.28
C GLY A 114 4.53 -3.95 10.44
N ILE A 115 3.76 -3.87 9.37
CA ILE A 115 2.43 -3.27 9.29
C ILE A 115 1.47 -4.36 8.83
N ALA A 116 0.36 -4.54 9.56
CA ALA A 116 -0.64 -5.56 9.25
C ALA A 116 -1.87 -4.93 8.61
N ILE A 117 -2.23 -5.41 7.42
CA ILE A 117 -3.38 -4.90 6.66
C ILE A 117 -4.72 -5.01 7.43
N TYR A 118 -4.89 -6.05 8.24
CA TYR A 118 -6.09 -6.18 9.07
C TYR A 118 -6.24 -5.06 10.09
N GLY A 119 -5.15 -4.67 10.75
CA GLY A 119 -5.14 -3.53 11.66
C GLY A 119 -5.39 -2.21 10.94
N GLU A 120 -4.85 -2.05 9.74
CA GLU A 120 -5.08 -0.88 8.88
C GLU A 120 -6.56 -0.73 8.54
N VAL A 121 -7.20 -1.78 8.03
CA VAL A 121 -8.61 -1.77 7.65
C VAL A 121 -9.50 -1.49 8.85
N ILE A 122 -9.30 -2.21 9.96
CA ILE A 122 -10.07 -2.00 11.20
C ILE A 122 -9.89 -0.55 11.69
N GLY A 123 -8.66 -0.06 11.73
CA GLY A 123 -8.34 1.30 12.17
C GLY A 123 -9.00 2.37 11.29
N ALA A 124 -8.90 2.21 9.96
CA ALA A 124 -9.52 3.13 9.01
C ALA A 124 -11.04 3.20 9.18
N PHE A 125 -11.73 2.05 9.28
CA PHE A 125 -13.17 2.01 9.42
C PHE A 125 -13.64 2.57 10.78
N VAL A 126 -13.04 2.13 11.88
CA VAL A 126 -13.45 2.55 13.23
C VAL A 126 -13.18 4.03 13.43
N PHE A 127 -11.96 4.48 13.23
CA PHE A 127 -11.60 5.87 13.47
C PHE A 127 -12.08 6.81 12.38
N GLY A 128 -12.21 6.35 11.14
CA GLY A 128 -12.88 7.09 10.08
C GLY A 128 -14.34 7.34 10.39
N ALA A 129 -15.07 6.33 10.90
CA ALA A 129 -16.45 6.49 11.33
C ALA A 129 -16.60 7.43 12.55
N LEU A 130 -15.69 7.34 13.52
CA LEU A 130 -15.67 8.24 14.67
C LEU A 130 -15.38 9.68 14.25
N ALA A 131 -14.42 9.89 13.37
CA ALA A 131 -14.10 11.20 12.80
C ALA A 131 -15.27 11.76 12.00
N ALA A 132 -15.93 10.94 11.19
CA ALA A 132 -17.13 11.33 10.45
C ALA A 132 -18.25 11.77 11.37
N LYS A 133 -18.50 11.02 12.45
CA LYS A 133 -19.49 11.40 13.47
C LYS A 133 -19.12 12.73 14.14
N TRP A 134 -17.85 12.91 14.50
CA TRP A 134 -17.35 14.16 15.09
C TRP A 134 -17.51 15.35 14.15
N ARG A 135 -17.19 15.18 12.87
CA ARG A 135 -17.31 16.23 11.84
C ARG A 135 -18.72 16.36 11.25
N LYS A 136 -19.68 15.56 11.76
CA LYS A 136 -21.09 15.53 11.28
C LYS A 136 -21.20 15.18 9.78
N VAL A 137 -20.34 14.28 9.32
CA VAL A 137 -20.39 13.72 7.97
C VAL A 137 -21.32 12.50 7.98
N PRO A 138 -22.25 12.38 7.03
CA PRO A 138 -23.16 11.24 6.96
C PRO A 138 -22.39 9.95 6.62
N LEU A 139 -22.53 8.92 7.47
CA LEU A 139 -21.71 7.70 7.40
C LEU A 139 -21.97 6.86 6.16
N LEU A 140 -23.24 6.64 5.77
CA LEU A 140 -23.57 5.80 4.63
C LEU A 140 -23.02 6.38 3.32
N PRO A 141 -23.30 7.66 2.97
CA PRO A 141 -22.69 8.29 1.82
C PRO A 141 -21.15 8.30 1.86
N LEU A 142 -20.56 8.47 3.04
CA LEU A 142 -19.10 8.38 3.19
C LEU A 142 -18.58 6.98 2.84
N PHE A 143 -19.22 5.92 3.31
CA PHE A 143 -18.80 4.56 3.00
C PHE A 143 -18.98 4.22 1.52
N ASP A 144 -20.05 4.70 0.89
CA ASP A 144 -20.25 4.55 -0.56
C ASP A 144 -19.12 5.23 -1.35
N LEU A 145 -18.79 6.46 -1.00
CA LEU A 145 -17.71 7.22 -1.62
C LEU A 145 -16.35 6.57 -1.41
N VAL A 146 -16.02 6.15 -0.18
CA VAL A 146 -14.75 5.54 0.18
C VAL A 146 -14.60 4.14 -0.42
N SER A 147 -15.68 3.38 -0.58
CA SER A 147 -15.62 2.04 -1.19
C SER A 147 -15.13 2.08 -2.63
N LEU A 148 -15.56 3.07 -3.42
CA LEU A 148 -15.08 3.27 -4.79
C LEU A 148 -13.59 3.70 -4.79
N GLY A 149 -13.21 4.60 -3.89
CA GLY A 149 -11.79 4.95 -3.70
C GLY A 149 -10.93 3.74 -3.32
N PHE A 150 -11.44 2.87 -2.47
CA PHE A 150 -10.77 1.63 -2.07
C PHE A 150 -10.58 0.67 -3.26
N LEU A 151 -11.59 0.52 -4.12
CA LEU A 151 -11.48 -0.29 -5.34
C LEU A 151 -10.43 0.27 -6.31
N ILE A 152 -10.35 1.59 -6.48
CA ILE A 152 -9.30 2.25 -7.28
C ILE A 152 -7.93 1.92 -6.69
N GLY A 153 -7.75 2.09 -5.38
CA GLY A 153 -6.51 1.78 -4.68
C GLY A 153 -6.10 0.31 -4.80
N GLN A 154 -7.05 -0.61 -4.64
CA GLN A 154 -6.79 -2.06 -4.79
C GLN A 154 -6.42 -2.43 -6.22
N GLY A 155 -7.15 -1.94 -7.22
CA GLY A 155 -6.86 -2.22 -8.62
C GLY A 155 -5.44 -1.78 -9.01
N ILE A 156 -5.06 -0.57 -8.63
CA ILE A 156 -3.72 -0.03 -8.87
C ILE A 156 -2.67 -0.78 -8.05
N GLY A 157 -2.97 -1.12 -6.80
CA GLY A 157 -2.07 -1.85 -5.90
C GLY A 157 -1.66 -3.23 -6.44
N ARG A 158 -2.51 -3.89 -7.24
CA ARG A 158 -2.16 -5.16 -7.90
C ARG A 158 -0.99 -5.02 -8.87
N TRP A 159 -0.84 -3.87 -9.52
CA TRP A 159 0.35 -3.58 -10.34
C TRP A 159 1.60 -3.43 -9.47
N GLY A 160 1.46 -2.89 -8.26
CA GLY A 160 2.54 -2.88 -7.26
C GLY A 160 3.01 -4.30 -6.92
N ASN A 161 2.08 -5.22 -6.66
CA ASN A 161 2.39 -6.62 -6.40
C ASN A 161 3.08 -7.28 -7.61
N PHE A 162 2.63 -6.99 -8.84
CA PHE A 162 3.26 -7.49 -10.05
C PHE A 162 4.72 -7.04 -10.16
N VAL A 163 5.00 -5.77 -9.92
CA VAL A 163 6.38 -5.24 -9.97
C VAL A 163 7.24 -5.78 -8.83
N ASN A 164 6.67 -6.01 -7.66
CA ASN A 164 7.37 -6.63 -6.53
C ASN A 164 7.50 -8.14 -6.66
N GLN A 165 6.82 -8.76 -7.63
CA GLN A 165 6.74 -10.21 -7.78
C GLN A 165 6.30 -10.89 -6.49
N GLU A 166 5.16 -10.42 -5.95
CA GLU A 166 4.54 -10.96 -4.73
C GLU A 166 3.03 -11.14 -4.93
N ALA A 167 2.41 -11.99 -4.12
CA ALA A 167 0.98 -12.28 -4.18
C ALA A 167 0.48 -12.71 -5.58
N PHE A 168 1.32 -13.43 -6.30
CA PHE A 168 0.97 -14.08 -7.57
C PHE A 168 0.44 -15.49 -7.33
N GLY A 169 -0.25 -16.04 -8.33
CA GLY A 169 -0.80 -17.38 -8.29
C GLY A 169 0.24 -18.49 -8.50
N THR A 170 -0.24 -19.70 -8.75
CA THR A 170 0.59 -20.84 -9.16
C THR A 170 0.76 -20.86 -10.68
N ASN A 171 1.76 -21.59 -11.16
CA ASN A 171 1.94 -21.81 -12.59
C ASN A 171 0.68 -22.43 -13.19
N THR A 172 0.31 -21.95 -14.37
CA THR A 172 -0.88 -22.41 -15.11
C THR A 172 -0.52 -22.75 -16.55
N THR A 173 -1.31 -23.64 -17.14
CA THR A 173 -1.20 -24.00 -18.57
C THR A 173 -2.12 -23.15 -19.45
N LEU A 174 -2.84 -22.19 -18.88
CA LEU A 174 -3.69 -21.28 -19.62
C LEU A 174 -2.84 -20.36 -20.52
N PRO A 175 -3.36 -19.96 -21.71
CA PRO A 175 -2.58 -19.18 -22.68
C PRO A 175 -2.08 -17.82 -22.15
N TRP A 176 -2.75 -17.28 -21.14
CA TRP A 176 -2.44 -15.96 -20.53
C TRP A 176 -1.81 -16.05 -19.14
N GLY A 177 -1.41 -17.23 -18.71
CA GLY A 177 -0.87 -17.47 -17.37
C GLY A 177 0.57 -17.92 -17.36
#